data_b80f09ad06096478f3b24b51020b3d44
#
_entry.id   b80f09ad06096478f3b24b51020b3d44
#
_cell.length_a   1.000
_cell.length_b   1.000
_cell.length_c   1.000
_cell.angle_alpha   90.00
_cell.angle_beta   90.00
_cell.angle_gamma   90.00
#
_symmetry.space_group_name_H-M   'P 1'
#
loop_
_entity.id
_entity.type
_entity.pdbx_description
1 polymer ?
#
loop_
_entity_poly.entity_id
_entity_poly.type
_entity_poly.pdbx_seq_one_letter_code
_entity_poly.pdbx_strand_id
1 'polypeptide(L)'
;MAGGFRRGNRKRTPKLEARGTLESVSREGPFKEWLGMPDLYRYALVVDGVTYSYQTEDAELPVGEGDYVVFRYKETKAGNWVDRNSLGIAIDPATFQRD
;
A
#
# COMPACT_ATOMS: atom_id res chain seq x y z
N MET A 1 -17.45 -28.78 -19.14
CA MET A 1 -17.20 -28.39 -18.88
C MET A 1 -17.08 -27.90 -18.55
N ALA A 2 -17.03 -27.75 -18.46
CA ALA A 2 -16.78 -27.23 -18.00
C ALA A 2 -16.76 -26.54 -17.62
N GLY A 3 -16.88 -26.28 -17.54
CA GLY A 3 -16.77 -25.52 -17.14
C GLY A 3 -16.61 -25.00 -16.34
N GLY A 4 -16.88 -24.84 -15.95
CA GLY A 4 -16.76 -24.26 -15.00
C GLY A 4 -15.68 -23.79 -14.62
N PHE A 5 -15.18 -23.67 -14.80
CA PHE A 5 -14.21 -23.30 -14.35
C PHE A 5 -13.94 -22.15 -14.43
N ARG A 6 -14.34 -21.56 -14.52
CA ARG A 6 -14.02 -20.57 -14.59
C ARG A 6 -13.96 -20.02 -13.51
N ARG A 7 -13.94 -20.43 -12.83
CA ARG A 7 -13.86 -20.19 -11.77
C ARG A 7 -12.98 -19.34 -11.53
N GLY A 8 -12.30 -19.41 -12.00
CA GLY A 8 -11.36 -18.67 -11.64
C GLY A 8 -11.62 -17.31 -11.67
N ASN A 9 -12.23 -16.94 -12.19
CA ASN A 9 -12.28 -15.71 -12.28
C ASN A 9 -13.08 -15.07 -11.42
N ARG A 10 -13.21 -15.47 -10.56
CA ARG A 10 -13.87 -15.06 -9.79
C ARG A 10 -13.60 -13.90 -9.42
N LYS A 11 -13.87 -13.20 -9.24
CA LYS A 11 -13.84 -12.12 -8.81
C LYS A 11 -12.90 -11.67 -7.90
N ARG A 12 -11.79 -11.93 -7.84
CA ARG A 12 -10.88 -11.46 -7.07
C ARG A 12 -10.46 -10.14 -7.54
N THR A 13 -10.30 -9.11 -6.71
CA THR A 13 -9.77 -7.82 -7.07
C THR A 13 -8.30 -7.96 -7.37
N PRO A 14 -7.88 -7.57 -8.55
CA PRO A 14 -6.46 -7.72 -8.86
C PRO A 14 -5.62 -6.72 -8.08
N LYS A 15 -4.39 -7.08 -7.84
CA LYS A 15 -3.45 -6.18 -7.20
C LYS A 15 -2.77 -5.36 -8.27
N LEU A 16 -2.67 -4.08 -8.01
CA LEU A 16 -2.02 -3.16 -8.92
C LEU A 16 -0.71 -2.72 -8.29
N GLU A 17 0.17 -2.15 -9.07
CA GLU A 17 1.44 -1.70 -8.56
C GLU A 17 1.55 -0.20 -8.74
N ALA A 18 2.07 0.50 -7.74
CA ALA A 18 2.32 1.92 -7.82
C ALA A 18 3.75 2.17 -7.43
N ARG A 19 4.37 3.16 -8.03
CA ARG A 19 5.70 3.58 -7.62
C ARG A 19 5.85 5.05 -7.94
N GLY A 20 6.61 5.73 -7.14
CA GLY A 20 6.84 7.15 -7.32
C GLY A 20 7.38 7.74 -6.03
N THR A 21 7.56 9.04 -6.03
CA THR A 21 8.04 9.73 -4.84
C THR A 21 6.91 9.89 -3.84
N LEU A 22 7.17 9.51 -2.60
CA LEU A 22 6.18 9.63 -1.54
C LEU A 22 6.09 11.11 -1.17
N GLU A 23 4.96 11.71 -1.45
CA GLU A 23 4.78 13.13 -1.27
C GLU A 23 4.42 13.52 0.15
N SER A 24 3.61 12.71 0.78
CA SER A 24 3.26 12.97 2.17
C SER A 24 2.84 11.70 2.85
N VAL A 25 2.95 11.68 4.16
CA VAL A 25 2.57 10.56 4.98
C VAL A 25 1.88 11.12 6.21
N SER A 26 0.70 10.61 6.52
CA SER A 26 0.08 10.95 7.78
C SER A 26 -0.30 9.66 8.48
N ARG A 27 -0.33 9.71 9.79
CA ARG A 27 -0.60 8.53 10.60
C ARG A 27 -1.76 8.79 11.54
N GLU A 28 -2.62 7.83 11.65
CA GLU A 28 -3.72 7.86 12.60
C GLU A 28 -3.63 6.63 13.48
N GLY A 29 -4.11 6.76 14.68
CA GLY A 29 -4.13 5.66 15.64
C GLY A 29 -3.26 5.97 16.81
N PRO A 30 -3.02 4.97 17.65
CA PRO A 30 -3.37 3.57 17.42
C PRO A 30 -4.86 3.30 17.58
N PHE A 31 -5.34 2.32 16.84
CA PHE A 31 -6.73 1.88 16.92
C PHE A 31 -6.77 0.51 17.58
N LYS A 32 -7.75 0.31 18.44
CA LYS A 32 -7.86 -0.95 19.12
C LYS A 32 -9.33 -1.22 19.34
N GLU A 33 -9.82 -2.32 18.81
CA GLU A 33 -11.24 -2.62 18.92
C GLU A 33 -11.59 -3.48 20.13
N TRP A 34 -10.62 -4.14 20.70
CA TRP A 34 -10.86 -4.95 21.88
C TRP A 34 -9.56 -5.16 22.63
N LEU A 35 -9.67 -5.48 23.89
CA LEU A 35 -8.49 -5.69 24.70
C LEU A 35 -7.75 -6.90 24.20
N GLY A 36 -6.47 -6.87 24.18
CA GLY A 36 -5.67 -7.98 23.68
C GLY A 36 -5.33 -7.85 22.23
N MET A 37 -5.99 -6.94 21.53
CA MET A 37 -5.69 -6.70 20.17
C MET A 37 -4.45 -5.81 20.09
N PRO A 38 -3.52 -6.05 19.16
CA PRO A 38 -2.37 -5.15 19.04
C PRO A 38 -2.82 -3.79 18.54
N ASP A 39 -2.01 -2.78 18.82
CA ASP A 39 -2.30 -1.45 18.32
C ASP A 39 -2.16 -1.45 16.81
N LEU A 40 -3.08 -0.81 16.13
CA LEU A 40 -3.04 -0.69 14.68
C LEU A 40 -2.93 0.77 14.30
N TYR A 41 -2.16 1.04 13.29
CA TYR A 41 -2.00 2.38 12.78
C TYR A 41 -2.41 2.42 11.32
N ARG A 42 -3.02 3.51 10.92
CA ARG A 42 -3.41 3.67 9.54
C ARG A 42 -2.65 4.86 8.99
N TYR A 43 -1.99 4.64 7.88
CA TYR A 43 -1.21 5.68 7.24
C TYR A 43 -1.86 6.08 5.93
N ALA A 44 -1.82 7.37 5.63
CA ALA A 44 -2.25 7.83 4.31
C ALA A 44 -0.99 8.20 3.58
N LEU A 45 -0.74 7.55 2.47
CA LEU A 45 0.45 7.77 1.67
C LEU A 45 0.02 8.43 0.36
N VAL A 46 0.65 9.54 0.02
CA VAL A 46 0.31 10.23 -1.22
C VAL A 46 1.46 10.08 -2.20
N VAL A 47 1.18 9.49 -3.35
CA VAL A 47 2.16 9.30 -4.41
C VAL A 47 1.51 9.77 -5.70
N ASP A 48 2.15 10.72 -6.39
CA ASP A 48 1.63 11.27 -7.64
C ASP A 48 0.20 11.78 -7.48
N GLY A 49 -0.08 12.42 -6.37
CA GLY A 49 -1.40 13.02 -6.13
C GLY A 49 -2.48 12.03 -5.76
N VAL A 50 -2.15 10.76 -5.63
CA VAL A 50 -3.13 9.74 -5.28
C VAL A 50 -2.89 9.27 -3.86
N THR A 51 -3.95 9.14 -3.09
CA THR A 51 -3.85 8.72 -1.70
C THR A 51 -4.07 7.23 -1.58
N TYR A 52 -3.20 6.58 -0.83
CA TYR A 52 -3.27 5.14 -0.58
C TYR A 52 -3.31 4.91 0.92
N SER A 53 -4.09 3.95 1.36
CA SER A 53 -4.23 3.63 2.78
C SER A 53 -3.37 2.42 3.12
N TYR A 54 -2.64 2.50 4.20
CA TYR A 54 -1.74 1.42 4.62
C TYR A 54 -1.97 1.18 6.10
N GLN A 55 -2.29 -0.04 6.47
CA GLN A 55 -2.58 -0.36 7.87
C GLN A 55 -1.57 -1.37 8.39
N THR A 56 -1.02 -1.11 9.56
CA THR A 56 0.02 -1.95 10.09
C THR A 56 0.06 -1.81 11.62
N GLU A 57 0.71 -2.74 12.27
CA GLU A 57 0.92 -2.65 13.71
C GLU A 57 2.14 -1.79 14.02
N ASP A 58 2.89 -1.39 13.03
CA ASP A 58 4.11 -0.64 13.26
C ASP A 58 3.84 0.84 13.45
N ALA A 59 4.43 1.41 14.48
CA ALA A 59 4.29 2.83 14.74
C ALA A 59 5.12 3.67 13.78
N GLU A 60 6.01 3.05 13.03
CA GLU A 60 6.84 3.73 12.07
C GLU A 60 6.89 2.96 10.78
N LEU A 61 7.01 3.68 9.69
CA LEU A 61 7.12 3.04 8.40
C LEU A 61 8.57 2.92 7.97
N PRO A 62 8.87 1.94 7.12
CA PRO A 62 10.24 1.83 6.59
C PRO A 62 10.56 2.88 5.55
N VAL A 63 9.58 3.71 5.18
CA VAL A 63 9.76 4.73 4.16
C VAL A 63 9.27 6.06 4.71
N GLY A 64 9.69 7.15 4.11
CA GLY A 64 9.27 8.46 4.54
C GLY A 64 9.09 9.40 3.36
N GLU A 65 8.66 10.61 3.66
CA GLU A 65 8.43 11.59 2.61
C GLU A 65 9.72 11.84 1.86
N GLY A 66 9.62 11.91 0.57
CA GLY A 66 10.77 12.11 -0.29
C GLY A 66 11.37 10.82 -0.81
N ASP A 67 11.02 9.68 -0.22
CA ASP A 67 11.56 8.42 -0.68
C ASP A 67 10.86 7.98 -1.96
N TYR A 68 11.57 7.32 -2.83
CA TYR A 68 10.98 6.74 -4.03
C TYR A 68 10.52 5.35 -3.64
N VAL A 69 9.22 5.12 -3.63
CA VAL A 69 8.64 3.90 -3.09
C VAL A 69 7.95 3.07 -4.15
N VAL A 70 7.77 1.80 -3.85
CA VAL A 70 7.00 0.89 -4.70
C VAL A 70 6.16 0.01 -3.79
N PHE A 71 4.94 -0.28 -4.22
CA PHE A 71 4.07 -1.17 -3.47
C PHE A 71 2.96 -1.67 -4.36
N ARG A 72 2.25 -2.69 -3.89
CA ARG A 72 1.07 -3.17 -4.56
C ARG A 72 -0.13 -2.75 -3.76
N TYR A 73 -1.24 -2.56 -4.41
CA TYR A 73 -2.45 -2.12 -3.73
C TYR A 73 -3.68 -2.66 -4.44
N LYS A 74 -4.82 -2.56 -3.78
CA LYS A 74 -6.09 -2.92 -4.35
C LYS A 74 -6.98 -1.72 -4.32
N GLU A 75 -7.76 -1.53 -5.36
CA GLU A 75 -8.75 -0.47 -5.40
C GLU A 75 -10.05 -1.03 -4.85
N THR A 76 -10.63 -0.38 -3.88
CA THR A 76 -11.88 -0.82 -3.30
C THR A 76 -12.81 0.37 -3.14
N LYS A 77 -14.03 0.12 -2.75
CA LYS A 77 -14.96 1.21 -2.53
C LYS A 77 -14.49 2.11 -1.42
N ALA A 78 -13.70 1.61 -0.51
CA ALA A 78 -13.18 2.39 0.59
C ALA A 78 -11.87 3.07 0.25
N GLY A 79 -11.37 2.92 -0.96
CA GLY A 79 -10.15 3.56 -1.38
C GLY A 79 -9.11 2.56 -1.83
N ASN A 80 -7.88 3.03 -1.97
CA ASN A 80 -6.78 2.20 -2.41
C ASN A 80 -6.05 1.68 -1.19
N TRP A 81 -6.01 0.34 -1.03
CA TRP A 81 -5.40 -0.27 0.14
C TRP A 81 -4.11 -0.96 -0.21
N VAL A 82 -3.04 -0.54 0.41
CA VAL A 82 -1.71 -1.06 0.15
C VAL A 82 -1.55 -2.43 0.78
N ASP A 83 -0.91 -3.34 0.03
CA ASP A 83 -0.53 -4.63 0.56
C ASP A 83 0.70 -4.38 1.42
N ARG A 84 0.57 -4.52 2.73
CA ARG A 84 1.63 -4.10 3.61
C ARG A 84 2.92 -4.87 3.45
N ASN A 85 2.90 -6.04 2.86
CA ASN A 85 4.12 -6.78 2.68
C ASN A 85 4.86 -6.35 1.42
N SER A 86 4.29 -5.41 0.66
CA SER A 86 4.88 -5.00 -0.60
C SER A 86 5.51 -3.63 -0.56
N LEU A 87 5.34 -2.87 0.53
CA LEU A 87 5.86 -1.52 0.60
C LEU A 87 7.37 -1.51 0.80
N GLY A 88 8.07 -0.81 -0.06
CA GLY A 88 9.51 -0.73 0.08
C GLY A 88 10.06 0.45 -0.72
N ILE A 89 11.35 0.66 -0.58
CA ILE A 89 12.03 1.72 -1.29
C ILE A 89 12.53 1.16 -2.60
N ALA A 90 12.26 1.88 -3.67
CA ALA A 90 12.68 1.46 -5.00
C ALA A 90 13.79 2.39 -5.48
N ILE A 91 14.43 2.01 -6.55
CA ILE A 91 15.44 2.83 -7.15
C ILE A 91 14.75 3.76 -8.13
N ASP A 92 14.99 5.06 -7.97
CA ASP A 92 14.41 6.04 -8.86
C ASP A 92 15.11 5.89 -10.22
N PRO A 93 14.37 5.60 -11.27
CA PRO A 93 14.99 5.42 -12.58
C PRO A 93 15.82 6.61 -13.05
N ALA A 94 15.39 7.81 -12.66
CA ALA A 94 16.14 8.99 -13.05
C ALA A 94 17.51 9.04 -12.39
N THR A 95 17.60 8.52 -11.16
CA THR A 95 18.86 8.47 -10.48
C THR A 95 19.68 7.32 -11.00
N PHE A 96 19.01 6.20 -11.27
CA PHE A 96 19.69 5.02 -11.67
C PHE A 96 20.37 5.16 -12.98
N GLN A 97 19.90 6.01 -13.84
CA GLN A 97 20.48 6.03 -15.05
C GLN A 97 21.42 6.99 -15.20
N ARG A 98 22.24 7.24 -14.76
CA ARG A 98 23.16 8.03 -14.88
C ARG A 98 24.21 7.59 -15.34
N ASP A 99 24.75 7.55 -15.87
CA ASP A 99 25.80 7.04 -16.14
C ASP A 99 26.54 7.30 -16.20
#